data_7793c1fbe05b03be1ba3e8e36f89c7fd
#
_entry.id   7793c1fbe05b03be1ba3e8e36f89c7fd
#
_cell.length_a   1.000
_cell.length_b   1.000
_cell.length_c   1.000
_cell.angle_alpha   90.00
_cell.angle_beta   90.00
_cell.angle_gamma   90.00
#
_symmetry.space_group_name_H-M   'P 1'
#
loop_
_entity.id
_entity.type
_entity.pdbx_description
1 polymer ?
#
loop_
_entity_poly.entity_id
_entity_poly.type
_entity_poly.pdbx_seq_one_letter_code
_entity_poly.pdbx_strand_id
1 'polypeptide(L)'
;TQDSGAFQEIEYDELRDVNGRDEPSAPAITARAERVDLSLVEAQKKDITVEFSGGRIETFEVGDPKGAEVAVVYIHGAGGDKNLCVKDYSFGGNFNRLKNLMVRNHGVYYSPSVTFDAQGARGVEAILDRIKSQSPNAKTVLACSSACGSICSQLAMSESAVSKLAGIAIVGTASPTPDISNSAAARASLPIVYAHGSRDPLGWEELNKEFG
;
A
#
# COMPACT_ATOMS: atom_id res chain seq x y z
N THR A 1 11.04 2.96 -20.72
CA THR A 1 10.39 4.13 -20.10
C THR A 1 10.01 5.12 -21.19
N GLN A 2 8.80 5.59 -21.15
CA GLN A 2 8.27 6.65 -22.03
C GLN A 2 7.97 7.88 -21.16
N ASP A 3 7.75 9.04 -21.79
CA ASP A 3 7.36 10.29 -21.12
C ASP A 3 8.22 10.66 -19.92
N SER A 4 9.55 10.70 -20.12
CA SER A 4 10.52 11.07 -19.09
C SER A 4 10.45 10.21 -17.81
N GLY A 5 9.95 8.97 -17.95
CA GLY A 5 9.81 8.03 -16.83
C GLY A 5 8.40 7.98 -16.23
N ALA A 6 7.45 8.75 -16.75
CA ALA A 6 6.06 8.70 -16.30
C ALA A 6 5.39 7.36 -16.62
N PHE A 7 5.81 6.70 -17.72
CA PHE A 7 5.39 5.35 -18.06
C PHE A 7 6.57 4.39 -18.10
N GLN A 8 6.44 3.26 -17.42
CA GLN A 8 7.42 2.20 -17.43
C GLN A 8 6.75 0.85 -17.69
N GLU A 9 7.15 0.20 -18.78
CA GLU A 9 6.81 -1.19 -19.06
C GLU A 9 7.93 -2.09 -18.55
N ILE A 10 7.55 -3.09 -17.74
CA ILE A 10 8.47 -4.09 -17.18
C ILE A 10 8.09 -5.44 -17.76
N GLU A 11 9.01 -6.02 -18.53
CA GLU A 11 8.84 -7.38 -19.00
C GLU A 11 9.03 -8.35 -17.83
N TYR A 12 7.94 -9.03 -17.46
CA TYR A 12 7.90 -9.98 -16.37
C TYR A 12 7.64 -11.39 -16.88
N ASP A 13 8.55 -12.30 -16.59
CA ASP A 13 8.41 -13.73 -16.90
C ASP A 13 8.00 -14.49 -15.64
N GLU A 14 6.74 -14.91 -15.58
CA GLU A 14 6.16 -15.63 -14.44
C GLU A 14 6.93 -16.92 -14.14
N LEU A 15 7.32 -17.67 -15.16
CA LEU A 15 8.06 -18.93 -14.97
C LEU A 15 9.48 -18.69 -14.45
N ARG A 16 10.15 -17.67 -14.95
CA ARG A 16 11.50 -17.30 -14.52
C ARG A 16 11.49 -16.63 -13.16
N ASP A 17 10.62 -15.64 -12.98
CA ASP A 17 10.70 -14.73 -11.85
C ASP A 17 9.96 -15.24 -10.61
N VAL A 18 8.94 -16.10 -10.78
CA VAL A 18 8.18 -16.75 -9.71
C VAL A 18 8.75 -18.13 -9.39
N ASN A 19 8.81 -19.03 -10.35
CA ASN A 19 9.22 -20.43 -10.11
C ASN A 19 10.67 -20.60 -9.64
N GLY A 20 11.54 -19.65 -9.97
CA GLY A 20 12.91 -19.62 -9.44
C GLY A 20 13.01 -19.12 -8.00
N ARG A 21 11.96 -18.48 -7.47
CA ARG A 21 11.99 -17.77 -6.19
C ARG A 21 10.93 -18.24 -5.21
N ASP A 22 9.69 -18.41 -5.66
CA ASP A 22 8.52 -18.65 -4.83
C ASP A 22 7.84 -19.97 -5.22
N GLU A 23 7.06 -20.53 -4.32
CA GLU A 23 6.26 -21.73 -4.59
C GLU A 23 4.86 -21.30 -5.03
N PRO A 24 4.42 -21.69 -6.25
CA PRO A 24 3.03 -21.46 -6.66
C PRO A 24 2.10 -22.31 -5.80
N SER A 25 1.26 -21.68 -5.00
CA SER A 25 0.17 -22.37 -4.32
C SER A 25 -1.12 -21.59 -4.56
N ALA A 26 -2.16 -22.26 -5.03
CA ALA A 26 -3.46 -21.64 -5.17
C ALA A 26 -4.04 -21.31 -3.78
N PRO A 27 -4.64 -20.13 -3.57
CA PRO A 27 -4.81 -19.02 -4.50
C PRO A 27 -3.67 -17.99 -4.51
N ALA A 28 -2.62 -18.14 -3.71
CA ALA A 28 -1.55 -17.17 -3.56
C ALA A 28 -0.18 -17.85 -3.67
N ILE A 29 0.76 -17.13 -4.28
CA ILE A 29 2.17 -17.55 -4.33
C ILE A 29 2.73 -17.50 -2.91
N THR A 30 3.33 -18.60 -2.47
CA THR A 30 3.96 -18.72 -1.15
C THR A 30 5.48 -18.60 -1.30
N ALA A 31 6.10 -17.69 -0.57
CA ALA A 31 7.54 -17.56 -0.55
C ALA A 31 8.21 -18.77 0.11
N ARG A 32 9.34 -19.20 -0.42
CA ARG A 32 10.20 -20.20 0.22
C ARG A 32 10.77 -19.64 1.53
N ALA A 33 10.98 -20.52 2.52
CA ALA A 33 11.43 -20.12 3.86
C ALA A 33 12.74 -19.31 3.85
N GLU A 34 13.68 -19.65 2.97
CA GLU A 34 14.96 -18.96 2.84
C GLU A 34 14.83 -17.52 2.26
N ARG A 35 13.66 -17.16 1.74
CA ARG A 35 13.37 -15.83 1.21
C ARG A 35 12.64 -14.92 2.19
N VAL A 36 12.29 -15.44 3.35
CA VAL A 36 11.55 -14.74 4.40
C VAL A 36 12.47 -14.46 5.58
N ASP A 37 12.62 -13.19 5.92
CA ASP A 37 13.41 -12.76 7.08
C ASP A 37 12.47 -12.25 8.18
N LEU A 38 12.35 -13.02 9.27
CA LEU A 38 11.53 -12.67 10.43
C LEU A 38 12.34 -12.00 11.55
N SER A 39 13.67 -12.00 11.46
CA SER A 39 14.57 -11.61 12.55
C SER A 39 14.33 -10.20 13.09
N LEU A 40 13.93 -9.27 12.23
CA LEU A 40 13.67 -7.89 12.61
C LEU A 40 12.18 -7.59 12.81
N VAL A 41 11.33 -8.15 11.96
CA VAL A 41 9.94 -7.70 11.84
C VAL A 41 9.02 -8.30 12.89
N GLU A 42 9.27 -9.52 13.35
CA GLU A 42 8.40 -10.21 14.32
C GLU A 42 8.45 -9.55 15.71
N ALA A 43 9.65 -9.22 16.19
CA ALA A 43 9.84 -8.54 17.47
C ALA A 43 9.29 -7.11 17.51
N GLN A 44 9.11 -6.48 16.34
CA GLN A 44 8.64 -5.11 16.21
C GLN A 44 7.18 -5.01 15.75
N LYS A 45 6.50 -6.14 15.58
CA LYS A 45 5.08 -6.19 15.19
C LYS A 45 4.18 -6.00 16.40
N LYS A 46 3.31 -5.01 16.34
CA LYS A 46 2.31 -4.68 17.37
C LYS A 46 0.93 -4.65 16.77
N ASP A 47 -0.04 -5.23 17.45
CA ASP A 47 -1.45 -5.06 17.14
C ASP A 47 -1.98 -3.85 17.93
N ILE A 48 -2.44 -2.82 17.24
CA ILE A 48 -2.89 -1.58 17.86
C ILE A 48 -4.25 -1.14 17.33
N THR A 49 -4.92 -0.33 18.11
CA THR A 49 -6.16 0.36 17.72
C THR A 49 -5.90 1.87 17.73
N VAL A 50 -6.32 2.54 16.66
CA VAL A 50 -6.28 4.00 16.55
C VAL A 50 -7.71 4.53 16.64
N GLU A 51 -7.97 5.34 17.67
CA GLU A 51 -9.26 5.99 17.89
C GLU A 51 -9.34 7.29 17.08
N PHE A 52 -10.54 7.59 16.55
CA PHE A 52 -10.83 8.86 15.87
C PHE A 52 -12.28 9.29 16.08
N SER A 53 -12.61 10.50 15.73
CA SER A 53 -14.00 11.00 15.85
C SER A 53 -14.94 10.19 14.96
N GLY A 54 -15.82 9.41 15.57
CA GLY A 54 -16.80 8.57 14.91
C GLY A 54 -16.39 7.09 14.77
N GLY A 55 -15.22 6.66 15.34
CA GLY A 55 -14.87 5.25 15.31
C GLY A 55 -13.46 4.91 15.75
N ARG A 56 -13.08 3.72 15.40
CA ARG A 56 -11.73 3.19 15.61
C ARG A 56 -11.29 2.37 14.43
N ILE A 57 -9.99 2.25 14.22
CA ILE A 57 -9.40 1.38 13.22
C ILE A 57 -8.33 0.49 13.85
N GLU A 58 -8.42 -0.79 13.61
CA GLU A 58 -7.41 -1.76 14.03
C GLU A 58 -6.33 -1.88 12.96
N THR A 59 -5.07 -1.95 13.38
CA THR A 59 -3.93 -2.07 12.46
C THR A 59 -2.78 -2.82 13.11
N PHE A 60 -2.01 -3.54 12.31
CA PHE A 60 -0.65 -3.86 12.71
C PHE A 60 0.29 -2.68 12.45
N GLU A 61 1.16 -2.42 13.41
CA GLU A 61 2.29 -1.48 13.33
C GLU A 61 3.57 -2.30 13.42
N VAL A 62 4.47 -2.15 12.44
CA VAL A 62 5.77 -2.86 12.40
C VAL A 62 6.88 -1.85 12.24
N GLY A 63 7.83 -1.85 13.19
CA GLY A 63 8.90 -0.86 13.30
C GLY A 63 8.68 0.14 14.43
N ASP A 64 9.57 1.13 14.54
CA ASP A 64 9.44 2.21 15.53
C ASP A 64 8.68 3.39 14.92
N PRO A 65 7.50 3.74 15.44
CA PRO A 65 6.73 4.86 14.93
C PRO A 65 7.29 6.23 15.37
N LYS A 66 8.22 6.27 16.32
CA LYS A 66 8.79 7.52 16.84
C LYS A 66 10.04 7.92 16.07
N GLY A 67 9.99 9.08 15.42
CA GLY A 67 11.12 9.57 14.64
C GLY A 67 11.37 8.79 13.35
N ALA A 68 10.35 8.09 12.84
CA ALA A 68 10.46 7.38 11.58
C ALA A 68 10.77 8.35 10.43
N GLU A 69 11.68 7.95 9.53
CA GLU A 69 12.03 8.72 8.33
C GLU A 69 11.07 8.42 7.18
N VAL A 70 10.55 7.21 7.13
CA VAL A 70 9.60 6.75 6.12
C VAL A 70 8.47 5.95 6.77
N ALA A 71 7.26 6.07 6.24
CA ALA A 71 6.11 5.27 6.66
C ALA A 71 5.37 4.71 5.46
N VAL A 72 4.85 3.50 5.58
CA VAL A 72 3.96 2.90 4.59
C VAL A 72 2.66 2.48 5.28
N VAL A 73 1.54 2.90 4.73
CA VAL A 73 0.21 2.38 5.09
C VAL A 73 -0.26 1.54 3.91
N TYR A 74 -0.33 0.23 4.09
CA TYR A 74 -0.73 -0.69 3.03
C TYR A 74 -2.13 -1.24 3.30
N ILE A 75 -3.07 -0.95 2.41
CA ILE A 75 -4.48 -1.34 2.52
C ILE A 75 -4.73 -2.63 1.73
N HIS A 76 -5.38 -3.59 2.38
CA HIS A 76 -5.74 -4.90 1.82
C HIS A 76 -6.80 -4.80 0.72
N GLY A 77 -6.89 -5.85 -0.14
CA GLY A 77 -7.96 -6.02 -1.11
C GLY A 77 -9.28 -6.49 -0.49
N ALA A 78 -10.28 -6.73 -1.35
CA ALA A 78 -11.61 -7.20 -0.94
C ALA A 78 -11.53 -8.49 -0.11
N GLY A 79 -12.37 -8.57 0.94
CA GLY A 79 -12.42 -9.72 1.83
C GLY A 79 -11.21 -9.89 2.76
N GLY A 80 -10.26 -8.96 2.73
CA GLY A 80 -9.12 -8.94 3.63
C GLY A 80 -9.37 -8.12 4.91
N ASP A 81 -8.35 -8.13 5.75
CA ASP A 81 -8.25 -7.34 6.98
C ASP A 81 -6.77 -7.02 7.25
N LYS A 82 -6.46 -6.45 8.43
CA LYS A 82 -5.09 -6.15 8.85
C LYS A 82 -4.12 -7.36 8.75
N ASN A 83 -4.64 -8.59 8.87
CA ASN A 83 -3.82 -9.78 8.83
C ASN A 83 -3.34 -10.13 7.41
N LEU A 84 -4.02 -9.66 6.37
CA LEU A 84 -3.65 -10.00 4.99
C LEU A 84 -2.30 -9.40 4.60
N CYS A 85 -2.13 -8.09 4.80
CA CYS A 85 -0.93 -7.37 4.38
C CYS A 85 0.23 -7.44 5.37
N VAL A 86 0.11 -8.27 6.42
CA VAL A 86 1.19 -8.52 7.37
C VAL A 86 1.77 -9.93 7.24
N LYS A 87 1.16 -10.77 6.41
CA LYS A 87 1.62 -12.16 6.18
C LYS A 87 2.99 -12.20 5.51
N ASP A 88 3.91 -12.93 6.12
CA ASP A 88 5.31 -12.96 5.69
C ASP A 88 5.54 -13.84 4.45
N TYR A 89 4.80 -14.92 4.31
CA TYR A 89 5.00 -15.90 3.24
C TYR A 89 4.08 -15.70 2.05
N SER A 90 2.90 -15.11 2.23
CA SER A 90 1.92 -14.90 1.16
C SER A 90 2.38 -13.87 0.14
N PHE A 91 1.82 -13.94 -1.07
CA PHE A 91 2.13 -13.03 -2.18
C PHE A 91 3.64 -12.99 -2.50
N GLY A 92 4.28 -14.17 -2.51
CA GLY A 92 5.71 -14.28 -2.78
C GLY A 92 6.58 -13.57 -1.75
N GLY A 93 6.10 -13.37 -0.50
CA GLY A 93 6.83 -12.69 0.56
C GLY A 93 6.95 -11.18 0.37
N ASN A 94 6.12 -10.58 -0.47
CA ASN A 94 6.18 -9.13 -0.73
C ASN A 94 6.02 -8.29 0.53
N PHE A 95 5.07 -8.65 1.40
CA PHE A 95 4.86 -7.91 2.65
C PHE A 95 6.01 -8.09 3.65
N ASN A 96 6.64 -9.26 3.67
CA ASN A 96 7.85 -9.47 4.48
C ASN A 96 8.99 -8.56 3.99
N ARG A 97 9.23 -8.52 2.69
CA ARG A 97 10.26 -7.63 2.11
C ARG A 97 9.97 -6.16 2.40
N LEU A 98 8.71 -5.72 2.26
CA LEU A 98 8.35 -4.33 2.52
C LEU A 98 8.51 -3.96 4.00
N LYS A 99 8.08 -4.83 4.93
CA LYS A 99 8.30 -4.64 6.38
C LYS A 99 9.78 -4.54 6.70
N ASN A 100 10.61 -5.47 6.19
CA ASN A 100 12.05 -5.43 6.38
C ASN A 100 12.68 -4.17 5.78
N LEU A 101 12.22 -3.72 4.61
CA LEU A 101 12.68 -2.47 4.02
C LEU A 101 12.39 -1.27 4.94
N MET A 102 11.20 -1.22 5.51
CA MET A 102 10.85 -0.14 6.45
C MET A 102 11.73 -0.17 7.69
N VAL A 103 11.79 -1.30 8.38
CA VAL A 103 12.56 -1.43 9.63
C VAL A 103 14.05 -1.11 9.42
N ARG A 104 14.64 -1.57 8.32
CA ARG A 104 16.06 -1.32 8.01
C ARG A 104 16.38 0.13 7.63
N ASN A 105 15.36 0.91 7.28
CA ASN A 105 15.50 2.32 6.90
C ASN A 105 14.82 3.26 7.90
N HIS A 106 14.86 2.91 9.19
CA HIS A 106 14.25 3.72 10.25
C HIS A 106 12.78 4.08 9.95
N GLY A 107 12.05 3.15 9.37
CA GLY A 107 10.67 3.35 8.94
C GLY A 107 9.68 2.54 9.75
N VAL A 108 8.40 2.80 9.49
CA VAL A 108 7.27 2.10 10.08
C VAL A 108 6.28 1.66 9.01
N TYR A 109 5.74 0.48 9.19
CA TYR A 109 4.75 -0.13 8.31
C TYR A 109 3.42 -0.31 9.04
N TYR A 110 2.31 0.04 8.39
CA TYR A 110 0.96 -0.16 8.89
C TYR A 110 0.15 -1.06 7.96
N SER A 111 -0.57 -2.01 8.53
CA SER A 111 -1.54 -2.87 7.84
C SER A 111 -2.89 -2.77 8.55
N PRO A 112 -3.77 -1.84 8.16
CA PRO A 112 -5.07 -1.63 8.80
C PRO A 112 -6.15 -2.58 8.29
N SER A 113 -7.18 -2.82 9.12
CA SER A 113 -8.49 -3.33 8.70
C SER A 113 -9.35 -2.17 8.22
N VAL A 114 -9.67 -2.14 6.93
CA VAL A 114 -10.37 -1.01 6.31
C VAL A 114 -11.69 -1.45 5.69
N THR A 115 -12.78 -0.75 6.00
CA THR A 115 -14.02 -0.81 5.21
C THR A 115 -13.90 0.09 3.99
N PHE A 116 -14.48 -0.33 2.84
CA PHE A 116 -14.32 0.42 1.57
C PHE A 116 -15.40 1.50 1.43
N ASP A 117 -15.49 2.36 2.44
CA ASP A 117 -16.44 3.46 2.56
C ASP A 117 -15.80 4.70 3.19
N ALA A 118 -16.59 5.73 3.40
CA ALA A 118 -16.12 6.98 4.01
C ALA A 118 -15.60 6.78 5.45
N GLN A 119 -16.06 5.78 6.19
CA GLN A 119 -15.58 5.48 7.52
C GLN A 119 -14.18 4.86 7.47
N GLY A 120 -13.95 3.93 6.55
CA GLY A 120 -12.62 3.38 6.32
C GLY A 120 -11.61 4.44 5.90
N ALA A 121 -12.01 5.36 5.01
CA ALA A 121 -11.14 6.49 4.63
C ALA A 121 -10.76 7.37 5.83
N ARG A 122 -11.73 7.71 6.72
CA ARG A 122 -11.44 8.44 7.96
C ARG A 122 -10.53 7.66 8.90
N GLY A 123 -10.71 6.34 8.99
CA GLY A 123 -9.81 5.49 9.78
C GLY A 123 -8.38 5.51 9.28
N VAL A 124 -8.19 5.43 7.96
CA VAL A 124 -6.85 5.55 7.35
C VAL A 124 -6.27 6.93 7.60
N GLU A 125 -7.07 7.98 7.48
CA GLU A 125 -6.61 9.35 7.77
C GLU A 125 -6.17 9.51 9.23
N ALA A 126 -6.83 8.85 10.18
CA ALA A 126 -6.40 8.83 11.58
C ALA A 126 -5.04 8.14 11.78
N ILE A 127 -4.72 7.11 10.98
CA ILE A 127 -3.37 6.53 10.97
C ILE A 127 -2.35 7.55 10.43
N LEU A 128 -2.70 8.31 9.39
CA LEU A 128 -1.83 9.37 8.87
C LEU A 128 -1.59 10.46 9.93
N ASP A 129 -2.62 10.83 10.70
CA ASP A 129 -2.49 11.78 11.82
C ASP A 129 -1.57 11.23 12.92
N ARG A 130 -1.72 9.95 13.27
CA ARG A 130 -0.83 9.27 14.20
C ARG A 130 0.62 9.30 13.71
N ILE A 131 0.88 8.98 12.44
CA ILE A 131 2.22 9.06 11.86
C ILE A 131 2.77 10.47 11.99
N LYS A 132 2.02 11.47 11.60
CA LYS A 132 2.46 12.88 11.68
C LYS A 132 2.70 13.36 13.11
N SER A 133 1.94 12.89 14.08
CA SER A 133 2.15 13.23 15.49
C SER A 133 3.43 12.62 16.07
N GLN A 134 3.80 11.41 15.65
CA GLN A 134 4.95 10.68 16.16
C GLN A 134 6.22 10.92 15.35
N SER A 135 6.08 11.18 14.06
CA SER A 135 7.15 11.38 13.08
C SER A 135 6.77 12.47 12.07
N PRO A 136 6.80 13.76 12.47
CA PRO A 136 6.31 14.87 11.65
C PRO A 136 6.98 14.97 10.27
N ASN A 137 8.23 14.52 10.17
CA ASN A 137 9.03 14.61 8.95
C ASN A 137 8.99 13.32 8.11
N ALA A 138 8.29 12.28 8.56
CA ALA A 138 8.20 11.01 7.84
C ALA A 138 7.66 11.20 6.42
N LYS A 139 8.31 10.59 5.45
CA LYS A 139 7.81 10.46 4.09
C LYS A 139 6.81 9.31 4.05
N THR A 140 5.52 9.64 4.08
CA THR A 140 4.45 8.63 4.16
C THR A 140 3.94 8.27 2.78
N VAL A 141 3.95 6.98 2.46
CA VAL A 141 3.35 6.43 1.23
C VAL A 141 2.10 5.64 1.60
N LEU A 142 1.00 5.96 0.94
CA LEU A 142 -0.23 5.18 0.98
C LEU A 142 -0.22 4.17 -0.17
N ALA A 143 -0.41 2.89 0.14
CA ALA A 143 -0.45 1.83 -0.86
C ALA A 143 -1.79 1.09 -0.82
N CYS A 144 -2.43 0.93 -1.96
CA CYS A 144 -3.68 0.22 -2.13
C CYS A 144 -3.55 -0.89 -3.17
N SER A 145 -4.18 -2.04 -2.92
CA SER A 145 -4.24 -3.12 -3.90
C SER A 145 -5.67 -3.60 -4.15
N SER A 146 -5.99 -3.95 -5.40
CA SER A 146 -7.29 -4.50 -5.77
C SER A 146 -8.45 -3.53 -5.44
N ALA A 147 -9.52 -3.99 -4.80
CA ALA A 147 -10.73 -3.20 -4.51
C ALA A 147 -10.49 -1.95 -3.62
N CYS A 148 -9.39 -1.88 -2.89
CA CYS A 148 -9.13 -0.71 -2.04
C CYS A 148 -8.61 0.54 -2.81
N GLY A 149 -8.48 0.46 -4.12
CA GLY A 149 -8.22 1.63 -4.96
C GLY A 149 -9.22 2.76 -4.72
N SER A 150 -10.48 2.44 -4.40
CA SER A 150 -11.51 3.42 -4.03
C SER A 150 -11.12 4.25 -2.79
N ILE A 151 -10.48 3.66 -1.79
CA ILE A 151 -10.00 4.36 -0.58
C ILE A 151 -8.82 5.29 -0.93
N CYS A 152 -7.85 4.80 -1.72
CA CYS A 152 -6.76 5.65 -2.19
C CYS A 152 -7.28 6.84 -3.00
N SER A 153 -8.28 6.62 -3.86
CA SER A 153 -8.92 7.68 -4.63
C SER A 153 -9.65 8.69 -3.74
N GLN A 154 -10.40 8.24 -2.73
CA GLN A 154 -11.04 9.14 -1.76
C GLN A 154 -10.02 10.00 -1.01
N LEU A 155 -8.90 9.39 -0.58
CA LEU A 155 -7.84 10.10 0.13
C LEU A 155 -7.06 11.03 -0.78
N ALA A 156 -6.91 10.71 -2.08
CA ALA A 156 -6.33 11.61 -3.07
C ALA A 156 -7.17 12.88 -3.29
N MET A 157 -8.49 12.83 -3.03
CA MET A 157 -9.38 14.00 -3.07
C MET A 157 -9.33 14.85 -1.79
N SER A 158 -8.82 14.32 -0.67
CA SER A 158 -8.76 15.00 0.62
C SER A 158 -7.49 15.84 0.74
N GLU A 159 -7.63 17.17 0.85
CA GLU A 159 -6.48 18.07 1.11
C GLU A 159 -5.79 17.74 2.43
N SER A 160 -6.57 17.37 3.45
CA SER A 160 -6.05 16.97 4.76
C SER A 160 -5.18 15.71 4.63
N ALA A 161 -5.65 14.67 3.92
CA ALA A 161 -4.87 13.44 3.72
C ALA A 161 -3.62 13.71 2.86
N VAL A 162 -3.77 14.41 1.74
CA VAL A 162 -2.69 14.73 0.80
C VAL A 162 -1.56 15.50 1.48
N SER A 163 -1.87 16.44 2.37
CA SER A 163 -0.85 17.20 3.11
C SER A 163 0.06 16.34 4.00
N LYS A 164 -0.36 15.12 4.30
CA LYS A 164 0.36 14.14 5.16
C LYS A 164 1.14 13.10 4.33
N LEU A 165 0.93 13.06 3.02
CA LEU A 165 1.50 12.05 2.13
C LEU A 165 2.71 12.56 1.36
N ALA A 166 3.61 11.65 1.03
CA ALA A 166 4.71 11.85 0.10
C ALA A 166 4.46 11.12 -1.24
N GLY A 167 3.46 10.25 -1.31
CA GLY A 167 3.05 9.55 -2.52
C GLY A 167 1.94 8.54 -2.28
N ILE A 168 1.30 8.12 -3.37
CA ILE A 168 0.28 7.07 -3.40
C ILE A 168 0.71 5.99 -4.40
N ALA A 169 0.59 4.72 -4.02
CA ALA A 169 0.81 3.58 -4.90
C ALA A 169 -0.49 2.77 -5.04
N ILE A 170 -0.96 2.58 -6.26
CA ILE A 170 -2.17 1.83 -6.58
C ILE A 170 -1.76 0.64 -7.44
N VAL A 171 -2.03 -0.58 -6.94
CA VAL A 171 -1.52 -1.81 -7.54
C VAL A 171 -2.67 -2.75 -7.88
N GLY A 172 -2.81 -3.11 -9.14
CA GLY A 172 -3.79 -4.10 -9.61
C GLY A 172 -5.22 -3.77 -9.18
N THR A 173 -5.67 -2.53 -9.38
CA THR A 173 -7.03 -2.11 -9.02
C THR A 173 -7.99 -2.26 -10.18
N ALA A 174 -9.20 -2.72 -9.88
CA ALA A 174 -10.31 -2.81 -10.83
C ALA A 174 -11.29 -1.63 -10.77
N SER A 175 -11.11 -0.74 -9.80
CA SER A 175 -12.01 0.40 -9.64
C SER A 175 -11.75 1.44 -10.70
N PRO A 176 -12.78 1.95 -11.38
CA PRO A 176 -12.64 3.18 -12.13
C PRO A 176 -12.12 4.24 -11.15
N THR A 177 -10.96 4.76 -11.44
CA THR A 177 -10.44 5.87 -10.68
C THR A 177 -11.30 7.08 -11.00
N PRO A 178 -11.85 7.79 -9.99
CA PRO A 178 -12.43 9.10 -10.28
C PRO A 178 -11.36 9.96 -10.95
N ASP A 179 -11.78 10.91 -11.76
CA ASP A 179 -10.88 11.84 -12.43
C ASP A 179 -9.90 12.47 -11.44
N ILE A 180 -8.72 11.85 -11.36
CA ILE A 180 -7.65 12.28 -10.44
C ILE A 180 -7.05 13.61 -10.88
N SER A 181 -7.21 14.01 -12.13
CA SER A 181 -6.65 15.25 -12.68
C SER A 181 -7.09 16.50 -11.91
N ASN A 182 -8.28 16.48 -11.31
CA ASN A 182 -8.84 17.55 -10.49
C ASN A 182 -8.75 17.31 -8.99
N SER A 183 -8.01 16.27 -8.55
CA SER A 183 -7.87 15.90 -7.14
C SER A 183 -7.01 16.89 -6.35
N ALA A 184 -7.10 16.82 -5.03
CA ALA A 184 -6.17 17.51 -4.13
C ALA A 184 -4.73 17.02 -4.36
N ALA A 185 -4.55 15.73 -4.66
CA ALA A 185 -3.25 15.16 -4.98
C ALA A 185 -2.65 15.78 -6.25
N ALA A 186 -3.44 15.94 -7.32
CA ALA A 186 -2.98 16.59 -8.55
C ALA A 186 -2.59 18.06 -8.31
N ARG A 187 -3.44 18.82 -7.60
CA ARG A 187 -3.13 20.23 -7.26
C ARG A 187 -1.86 20.36 -6.41
N ALA A 188 -1.59 19.40 -5.55
CA ALA A 188 -0.38 19.36 -4.74
C ALA A 188 0.84 18.75 -5.45
N SER A 189 0.69 18.31 -6.70
CA SER A 189 1.71 17.55 -7.45
C SER A 189 2.23 16.34 -6.64
N LEU A 190 1.33 15.67 -5.90
CA LEU A 190 1.68 14.47 -5.14
C LEU A 190 1.95 13.32 -6.11
N PRO A 191 3.12 12.65 -6.04
CA PRO A 191 3.41 11.51 -6.89
C PRO A 191 2.38 10.37 -6.70
N ILE A 192 1.80 9.90 -7.80
CA ILE A 192 0.91 8.73 -7.81
C ILE A 192 1.49 7.71 -8.79
N VAL A 193 1.68 6.48 -8.31
CA VAL A 193 2.15 5.36 -9.13
C VAL A 193 1.01 4.37 -9.29
N TYR A 194 0.69 4.05 -10.54
CA TYR A 194 -0.17 2.93 -10.91
C TYR A 194 0.70 1.78 -11.40
N ALA A 195 0.48 0.60 -10.84
CA ALA A 195 1.11 -0.63 -11.30
C ALA A 195 0.03 -1.65 -11.64
N HIS A 196 0.03 -2.15 -12.85
CA HIS A 196 -0.97 -3.09 -13.34
C HIS A 196 -0.34 -4.14 -14.24
N GLY A 197 -0.85 -5.38 -14.19
CA GLY A 197 -0.44 -6.44 -15.11
C GLY A 197 -1.19 -6.31 -16.44
N SER A 198 -0.49 -6.35 -17.57
CA SER A 198 -1.11 -6.29 -18.91
C SER A 198 -2.07 -7.48 -19.20
N ARG A 199 -1.99 -8.55 -18.42
CA ARG A 199 -2.86 -9.73 -18.50
C ARG A 199 -3.86 -9.82 -17.36
N ASP A 200 -3.92 -8.77 -16.52
CA ASP A 200 -4.90 -8.72 -15.43
C ASP A 200 -6.28 -8.39 -16.02
N PRO A 201 -7.28 -9.27 -15.83
CA PRO A 201 -8.63 -9.04 -16.39
C PRO A 201 -9.37 -7.89 -15.72
N LEU A 202 -8.83 -7.34 -14.63
CA LEU A 202 -9.45 -6.31 -13.82
C LEU A 202 -8.93 -4.91 -14.21
N GLY A 203 -9.46 -4.32 -15.29
CA GLY A 203 -9.31 -2.89 -15.52
C GLY A 203 -8.13 -2.46 -16.41
N TRP A 204 -7.37 -3.38 -17.02
CA TRP A 204 -6.29 -3.01 -17.93
C TRP A 204 -6.75 -2.16 -19.11
N GLU A 205 -7.89 -2.50 -19.72
CA GLU A 205 -8.42 -1.74 -20.87
C GLU A 205 -8.84 -0.31 -20.49
N GLU A 206 -9.33 -0.12 -19.26
CA GLU A 206 -9.76 1.20 -18.76
C GLU A 206 -8.54 2.06 -18.43
N LEU A 207 -7.54 1.50 -17.76
CA LEU A 207 -6.29 2.20 -17.46
C LEU A 207 -5.54 2.59 -18.73
N ASN A 208 -5.50 1.71 -19.74
CA ASN A 208 -4.82 2.00 -21.00
C ASN A 208 -5.53 3.08 -21.83
N LYS A 209 -6.84 3.28 -21.63
CA LYS A 209 -7.58 4.41 -22.24
C LYS A 209 -7.33 5.74 -21.54
N GLU A 210 -7.01 5.69 -20.26
CA GLU A 210 -6.82 6.87 -19.40
C GLU A 210 -5.38 7.43 -19.45
N PHE A 211 -4.40 6.55 -19.67
CA PHE A 211 -2.97 6.87 -19.62
C PHE A 211 -2.17 6.48 -20.89
N GLY A 212 -2.82 5.90 -21.89
CA GLY A 212 -2.19 5.41 -23.15
C GLY A 212 -2.10 6.43 -24.26
#